data_a79380b832fafebefd546b28dc4202c9
#
_entry.id   a79380b832fafebefd546b28dc4202c9
#
_cell.length_a   1.000
_cell.length_b   1.000
_cell.length_c   1.000
_cell.angle_alpha   90.00
_cell.angle_beta   90.00
_cell.angle_gamma   90.00
#
_symmetry.space_group_name_H-M   'P 1'
#
loop_
_entity.id
_entity.type
_entity.pdbx_description
1 polymer ?
#
loop_
_entity_poly.entity_id
_entity_poly.type
_entity_poly.pdbx_seq_one_letter_code
_entity_poly.pdbx_strand_id
1 'polypeptide(L)'
;MKSIVKLGALLGCGFVLVGCSNNTLQTTESVTEATTVNPVKRTDDKETTTTQQSSAYTFKDGKAVLQDIDLQITEYKVLKAGNPENQMSEKDIIVFYYNVTNKSDKDITPMAAWLAVFGNSKSIVQDNDKNRVNSLKVAPYNDSNIDVQQGLDTIKKGGTVTYYAAYELSDLKTPVRLTAFKRFDNIELGTLDFNVAD
;
A
#
# COMPACT_ATOMS: atom_id res chain seq x y z
N MET A 1 49.42 -19.18 16.53
CA MET A 1 49.20 -20.02 17.72
C MET A 1 47.71 -20.26 17.86
N LYS A 2 47.35 -21.54 17.61
CA LYS A 2 46.38 -22.42 18.30
C LYS A 2 45.00 -21.83 18.55
N SER A 3 44.04 -22.14 17.74
CA SER A 3 42.97 -23.19 17.83
C SER A 3 42.38 -23.35 19.25
N ILE A 4 41.08 -23.17 19.41
CA ILE A 4 40.23 -24.11 20.15
C ILE A 4 38.79 -24.05 19.58
N VAL A 5 38.40 -25.21 19.01
CA VAL A 5 37.03 -25.63 18.67
C VAL A 5 36.41 -26.11 19.97
N LYS A 6 35.14 -25.75 20.23
CA LYS A 6 34.27 -26.55 21.10
C LYS A 6 32.93 -26.79 20.48
N LEU A 7 32.75 -28.06 20.21
CA LEU A 7 31.57 -28.83 19.81
C LEU A 7 30.72 -29.14 21.06
N GLY A 8 29.42 -29.09 20.97
CA GLY A 8 28.49 -29.61 21.98
C GLY A 8 27.09 -29.47 21.43
N ALA A 9 26.52 -30.44 20.83
CA ALA A 9 25.75 -31.61 21.21
C ALA A 9 24.33 -31.31 21.70
N LEU A 10 23.38 -31.63 20.80
CA LEU A 10 22.12 -32.36 20.93
C LEU A 10 21.38 -32.36 22.28
N LEU A 11 20.12 -31.98 22.22
CA LEU A 11 19.03 -32.75 22.85
C LEU A 11 17.70 -32.41 22.16
N GLY A 12 17.10 -33.42 21.59
CA GLY A 12 15.76 -33.48 21.04
C GLY A 12 14.75 -33.73 22.13
N CYS A 13 13.55 -33.24 21.91
CA CYS A 13 12.33 -33.74 22.56
C CYS A 13 11.22 -33.70 21.52
N GLY A 14 10.81 -34.86 21.10
CA GLY A 14 9.58 -35.10 20.39
C GLY A 14 8.39 -35.00 21.34
N PHE A 15 7.27 -34.49 20.85
CA PHE A 15 5.97 -34.71 21.44
C PHE A 15 4.99 -35.23 20.40
N VAL A 16 4.41 -36.30 20.78
CA VAL A 16 3.51 -37.28 20.31
C VAL A 16 2.14 -36.71 19.96
N LEU A 17 1.59 -37.22 18.86
CA LEU A 17 0.19 -37.16 18.43
C LEU A 17 -0.68 -38.11 19.25
N VAL A 18 -1.81 -37.64 19.73
CA VAL A 18 -3.02 -38.41 20.07
C VAL A 18 -4.18 -37.42 20.01
N GLY A 19 -5.33 -37.65 19.45
CA GLY A 19 -6.01 -38.78 18.94
C GLY A 19 -7.41 -38.38 18.48
N CYS A 20 -8.00 -39.25 17.74
CA CYS A 20 -9.31 -39.25 17.11
C CYS A 20 -10.52 -38.96 18.03
N SER A 21 -11.61 -38.42 17.42
CA SER A 21 -12.92 -39.02 17.61
C SER A 21 -13.88 -38.65 16.46
N ASN A 22 -14.39 -39.68 15.84
CA ASN A 22 -15.56 -39.75 14.97
C ASN A 22 -16.84 -39.49 15.73
N ASN A 23 -17.84 -38.91 15.08
CA ASN A 23 -19.26 -39.32 15.16
C ASN A 23 -20.00 -38.74 13.97
N THR A 24 -20.31 -39.52 12.98
CA THR A 24 -21.50 -40.33 12.70
C THR A 24 -22.77 -39.51 12.38
N LEU A 25 -23.18 -39.72 11.13
CA LEU A 25 -24.43 -39.39 10.44
C LEU A 25 -25.71 -39.54 11.30
N GLN A 26 -26.67 -38.66 11.05
CA GLN A 26 -28.07 -39.07 10.95
C GLN A 26 -28.80 -38.25 9.88
N THR A 27 -29.28 -38.99 8.91
CA THR A 27 -30.24 -38.64 7.86
C THR A 27 -31.65 -38.65 8.48
N THR A 28 -32.46 -37.66 8.16
CA THR A 28 -33.91 -37.80 8.12
C THR A 28 -34.49 -36.98 6.98
N GLU A 29 -35.07 -37.70 6.03
CA GLU A 29 -36.00 -37.21 5.02
C GLU A 29 -37.32 -36.81 5.66
N SER A 30 -38.01 -35.78 5.18
CA SER A 30 -39.44 -35.90 4.85
C SER A 30 -40.01 -34.56 4.32
N VAL A 31 -40.46 -34.59 3.08
CA VAL A 31 -41.81 -34.33 2.49
C VAL A 31 -42.22 -32.87 2.31
N THR A 32 -42.26 -32.51 1.05
CA THR A 32 -43.19 -31.80 0.15
C THR A 32 -44.35 -31.00 0.79
N GLU A 33 -44.43 -29.71 0.43
CA GLU A 33 -45.67 -29.12 -0.09
C GLU A 33 -45.39 -27.88 -0.95
N ALA A 34 -45.96 -27.94 -2.15
CA ALA A 34 -45.96 -26.89 -3.13
C ALA A 34 -47.09 -25.90 -2.85
N THR A 35 -46.81 -24.62 -2.77
CA THR A 35 -47.87 -23.61 -2.89
C THR A 35 -47.47 -22.61 -3.97
N THR A 36 -48.20 -22.68 -5.07
CA THR A 36 -48.21 -21.75 -6.20
C THR A 36 -48.85 -20.45 -5.77
N VAL A 37 -48.15 -19.32 -5.93
CA VAL A 37 -48.78 -18.00 -5.95
C VAL A 37 -48.19 -17.14 -7.07
N ASN A 38 -49.13 -16.60 -7.85
CA ASN A 38 -48.95 -15.82 -9.08
C ASN A 38 -48.13 -14.54 -8.92
N PRO A 39 -47.56 -14.03 -10.04
CA PRO A 39 -46.74 -12.83 -10.03
C PRO A 39 -47.59 -11.57 -9.96
N VAL A 40 -47.33 -10.74 -8.92
CA VAL A 40 -47.81 -9.36 -8.92
C VAL A 40 -46.74 -8.49 -9.56
N LYS A 41 -47.12 -7.92 -10.66
CA LYS A 41 -46.42 -6.87 -11.39
C LYS A 41 -46.40 -5.62 -10.50
N ARG A 42 -45.24 -5.25 -9.99
CA ARG A 42 -44.98 -3.90 -9.42
C ARG A 42 -43.98 -3.20 -10.29
N THR A 43 -44.49 -2.22 -10.98
CA THR A 43 -43.74 -1.08 -11.49
C THR A 43 -43.37 -0.22 -10.30
N ASP A 44 -42.09 -0.19 -9.97
CA ASP A 44 -41.57 0.87 -9.12
C ASP A 44 -40.30 1.40 -9.78
N ASP A 45 -40.48 2.56 -10.39
CA ASP A 45 -39.40 3.47 -10.72
C ASP A 45 -38.68 3.85 -9.42
N LYS A 46 -37.61 3.15 -9.13
CA LYS A 46 -36.69 3.56 -8.07
C LYS A 46 -35.54 4.31 -8.71
N GLU A 47 -35.75 5.59 -8.85
CA GLU A 47 -34.70 6.58 -9.03
C GLU A 47 -33.62 6.32 -7.97
N THR A 48 -32.54 5.68 -8.40
CA THR A 48 -31.36 5.48 -7.56
C THR A 48 -30.68 6.84 -7.45
N THR A 49 -31.13 7.63 -6.48
CA THR A 49 -30.39 8.80 -6.02
C THR A 49 -29.07 8.28 -5.45
N THR A 50 -28.06 8.22 -6.29
CA THR A 50 -26.68 8.06 -5.84
C THR A 50 -26.36 9.31 -5.04
N THR A 51 -26.59 9.26 -3.73
CA THR A 51 -26.06 10.23 -2.79
C THR A 51 -24.56 10.19 -2.95
N GLN A 52 -23.99 11.11 -3.71
CA GLN A 52 -22.57 11.41 -3.67
C GLN A 52 -22.27 11.87 -2.24
N GLN A 53 -22.02 10.92 -1.37
CA GLN A 53 -21.35 11.17 -0.12
C GLN A 53 -19.95 11.67 -0.50
N SER A 54 -19.78 12.98 -0.49
CA SER A 54 -18.48 13.64 -0.67
C SER A 54 -17.54 12.98 0.32
N SER A 55 -16.72 12.06 -0.17
CA SER A 55 -15.81 11.32 0.70
C SER A 55 -14.83 12.34 1.26
N ALA A 56 -14.73 12.40 2.59
CA ALA A 56 -13.74 13.22 3.28
C ALA A 56 -12.30 12.85 2.92
N TYR A 57 -12.13 11.92 1.98
CA TYR A 57 -10.87 11.36 1.51
C TYR A 57 -10.75 11.61 0.01
N THR A 58 -9.64 12.21 -0.41
CA THR A 58 -9.39 12.53 -1.83
C THR A 58 -7.91 12.39 -2.15
N PHE A 59 -7.61 12.11 -3.44
CA PHE A 59 -6.27 12.32 -3.99
C PHE A 59 -6.42 13.07 -5.31
N LYS A 60 -5.94 14.31 -5.33
CA LYS A 60 -6.02 15.19 -6.50
C LYS A 60 -4.82 16.12 -6.52
N ASP A 61 -4.28 16.39 -7.71
CA ASP A 61 -3.17 17.32 -7.93
C ASP A 61 -1.95 17.03 -7.01
N GLY A 62 -1.66 15.73 -6.79
CA GLY A 62 -0.58 15.26 -5.91
C GLY A 62 -0.87 15.41 -4.41
N LYS A 63 -2.08 15.83 -4.03
CA LYS A 63 -2.48 15.96 -2.62
C LYS A 63 -3.47 14.88 -2.22
N ALA A 64 -3.09 14.07 -1.23
CA ALA A 64 -3.99 13.16 -0.53
C ALA A 64 -4.50 13.83 0.75
N VAL A 65 -5.82 13.87 0.90
CA VAL A 65 -6.49 14.33 2.11
C VAL A 65 -7.16 13.13 2.76
N LEU A 66 -6.75 12.81 3.99
CA LEU A 66 -7.34 11.78 4.83
C LEU A 66 -7.81 12.39 6.15
N GLN A 67 -8.46 11.60 7.00
CA GLN A 67 -8.97 12.08 8.28
C GLN A 67 -7.86 12.66 9.18
N ASP A 68 -6.78 11.91 9.32
CA ASP A 68 -5.71 12.21 10.28
C ASP A 68 -4.50 12.90 9.66
N ILE A 69 -4.37 12.86 8.33
CA ILE A 69 -3.22 13.41 7.60
C ILE A 69 -3.62 14.13 6.32
N ASP A 70 -2.82 15.11 5.95
CA ASP A 70 -2.66 15.56 4.57
C ASP A 70 -1.27 15.16 4.09
N LEU A 71 -1.17 14.59 2.89
CA LEU A 71 0.08 14.29 2.23
C LEU A 71 0.11 15.01 0.89
N GLN A 72 1.14 15.83 0.64
CA GLN A 72 1.33 16.56 -0.61
C GLN A 72 2.64 16.16 -1.27
N ILE A 73 2.59 15.63 -2.48
CA ILE A 73 3.79 15.45 -3.31
C ILE A 73 4.21 16.83 -3.78
N THR A 74 5.44 17.22 -3.48
CA THR A 74 5.98 18.56 -3.77
C THR A 74 6.90 18.55 -4.97
N GLU A 75 7.65 17.46 -5.19
CA GLU A 75 8.62 17.31 -6.25
C GLU A 75 8.80 15.83 -6.58
N TYR A 76 9.27 15.51 -7.79
CA TYR A 76 9.85 14.21 -8.09
C TYR A 76 11.12 14.38 -8.92
N LYS A 77 12.05 13.43 -8.78
CA LYS A 77 13.27 13.35 -9.56
C LYS A 77 13.42 11.98 -10.18
N VAL A 78 13.90 11.93 -11.41
CA VAL A 78 14.36 10.69 -12.05
C VAL A 78 15.88 10.70 -12.01
N LEU A 79 16.47 9.73 -11.33
CA LEU A 79 17.91 9.61 -11.17
C LEU A 79 18.39 8.34 -11.86
N LYS A 80 19.20 8.49 -12.90
CA LYS A 80 19.78 7.38 -13.65
C LYS A 80 20.80 6.62 -12.81
N ALA A 81 20.98 5.34 -13.11
CA ALA A 81 22.08 4.55 -12.56
C ALA A 81 23.43 5.24 -12.84
N GLY A 82 24.27 5.32 -11.81
CA GLY A 82 25.55 6.02 -11.87
C GLY A 82 25.48 7.54 -11.68
N ASN A 83 24.27 8.11 -11.49
CA ASN A 83 24.14 9.52 -11.09
C ASN A 83 24.75 9.71 -9.69
N PRO A 84 25.51 10.81 -9.42
CA PRO A 84 26.07 11.09 -8.09
C PRO A 84 25.06 11.13 -6.94
N GLU A 85 23.79 11.46 -7.22
CA GLU A 85 22.70 11.40 -6.24
C GLU A 85 22.10 9.99 -6.10
N ASN A 86 22.39 9.04 -7.02
CA ASN A 86 21.91 7.66 -7.00
C ASN A 86 23.06 6.68 -6.74
N GLN A 87 23.71 6.80 -5.58
CA GLN A 87 24.88 5.98 -5.24
C GLN A 87 24.52 4.61 -4.65
N MET A 88 23.28 4.45 -4.19
CA MET A 88 22.86 3.24 -3.46
C MET A 88 22.11 2.24 -4.35
N SER A 89 21.62 2.66 -5.52
CA SER A 89 20.91 1.80 -6.47
C SER A 89 21.71 1.61 -7.76
N GLU A 90 21.76 0.36 -8.24
CA GLU A 90 22.33 0.02 -9.56
C GLU A 90 21.35 0.25 -10.71
N LYS A 91 20.14 0.71 -10.41
CA LYS A 91 19.07 0.96 -11.38
C LYS A 91 18.70 2.44 -11.42
N ASP A 92 18.04 2.83 -12.52
CA ASP A 92 17.33 4.08 -12.57
C ASP A 92 16.23 4.10 -11.52
N ILE A 93 16.06 5.23 -10.84
CA ILE A 93 15.07 5.37 -9.77
C ILE A 93 14.22 6.63 -9.99
N ILE A 94 13.00 6.59 -9.45
CA ILE A 94 12.19 7.78 -9.23
C ILE A 94 12.13 8.06 -7.73
N VAL A 95 12.36 9.31 -7.36
CA VAL A 95 12.27 9.79 -5.97
C VAL A 95 11.11 10.77 -5.89
N PHE A 96 10.16 10.53 -5.00
CA PHE A 96 9.08 11.45 -4.67
C PHE A 96 9.38 12.16 -3.37
N TYR A 97 9.37 13.49 -3.38
CA TYR A 97 9.42 14.32 -2.19
C TYR A 97 8.01 14.73 -1.80
N TYR A 98 7.71 14.66 -0.52
CA TYR A 98 6.36 14.94 -0.04
C TYR A 98 6.36 15.58 1.35
N ASN A 99 5.35 16.39 1.60
CA ASN A 99 5.04 16.94 2.90
C ASN A 99 3.94 16.12 3.55
N VAL A 100 4.07 15.82 4.84
CA VAL A 100 3.00 15.23 5.65
C VAL A 100 2.63 16.19 6.76
N THR A 101 1.35 16.51 6.85
CA THR A 101 0.77 17.26 7.97
C THR A 101 -0.06 16.31 8.84
N ASN A 102 0.29 16.21 10.13
CA ASN A 102 -0.52 15.47 11.09
C ASN A 102 -1.66 16.34 11.61
N LYS A 103 -2.93 15.98 11.31
CA LYS A 103 -4.13 16.69 11.75
C LYS A 103 -4.74 16.17 13.06
N SER A 104 -4.16 15.12 13.62
CA SER A 104 -4.71 14.40 14.76
C SER A 104 -3.71 14.31 15.94
N ASP A 105 -4.15 13.71 17.03
CA ASP A 105 -3.30 13.43 18.19
C ASP A 105 -2.64 12.04 18.10
N LYS A 106 -2.71 11.37 16.95
CA LYS A 106 -2.08 10.06 16.72
C LYS A 106 -0.59 10.21 16.44
N ASP A 107 0.18 9.18 16.79
CA ASP A 107 1.59 9.06 16.43
C ASP A 107 1.69 8.73 14.93
N ILE A 108 2.01 9.74 14.15
CA ILE A 108 2.14 9.65 12.69
C ILE A 108 3.57 10.01 12.31
N THR A 109 4.21 9.13 11.55
CA THR A 109 5.53 9.38 10.96
C THR A 109 5.40 9.60 9.46
N PRO A 110 6.35 10.30 8.80
CA PRO A 110 6.33 10.49 7.35
C PRO A 110 6.25 9.18 6.58
N MET A 111 7.04 8.17 6.92
CA MET A 111 7.00 6.86 6.26
C MET A 111 5.66 6.15 6.44
N ALA A 112 5.09 6.18 7.65
CA ALA A 112 3.79 5.57 7.92
C ALA A 112 2.66 6.27 7.13
N ALA A 113 2.73 7.59 7.00
CA ALA A 113 1.78 8.36 6.20
C ALA A 113 1.85 8.00 4.71
N TRP A 114 3.06 7.88 4.14
CA TRP A 114 3.23 7.41 2.76
C TRP A 114 2.61 6.04 2.55
N LEU A 115 2.91 5.09 3.44
CA LEU A 115 2.36 3.74 3.37
C LEU A 115 0.85 3.69 3.60
N ALA A 116 0.29 4.64 4.35
CA ALA A 116 -1.16 4.73 4.53
C ALA A 116 -1.89 5.12 3.24
N VAL A 117 -1.24 5.90 2.37
CA VAL A 117 -1.79 6.37 1.09
C VAL A 117 -1.40 5.44 -0.06
N PHE A 118 -0.12 5.06 -0.15
CA PHE A 118 0.48 4.37 -1.30
C PHE A 118 1.03 2.97 -0.97
N GLY A 119 0.69 2.39 0.16
CA GLY A 119 1.17 1.06 0.57
C GLY A 119 0.44 -0.13 -0.07
N ASN A 120 -0.49 0.10 -0.99
CA ASN A 120 -1.12 -0.97 -1.77
C ASN A 120 -0.17 -1.44 -2.88
N SER A 121 -0.17 -2.73 -3.20
CA SER A 121 0.67 -3.29 -4.27
C SER A 121 0.38 -2.71 -5.67
N LYS A 122 -0.76 -2.05 -5.85
CA LYS A 122 -1.15 -1.37 -7.10
C LYS A 122 -0.93 0.14 -7.05
N SER A 123 -0.37 0.65 -5.95
CA SER A 123 -0.25 2.09 -5.76
C SER A 123 0.82 2.73 -6.64
N ILE A 124 1.91 2.03 -6.91
CA ILE A 124 3.07 2.60 -7.61
C ILE A 124 3.50 1.63 -8.71
N VAL A 125 3.12 1.95 -9.93
CA VAL A 125 3.26 1.03 -11.07
C VAL A 125 3.81 1.72 -12.31
N GLN A 126 4.51 0.96 -13.16
CA GLN A 126 4.72 1.26 -14.57
C GLN A 126 3.93 0.23 -15.39
N ASP A 127 2.94 0.68 -16.16
CA ASP A 127 2.06 -0.18 -16.95
C ASP A 127 2.73 -0.53 -18.30
N ASN A 128 3.82 -1.26 -18.22
CA ASN A 128 4.66 -1.68 -19.34
C ASN A 128 4.63 -3.20 -19.62
N ASP A 129 3.77 -3.95 -18.91
CA ASP A 129 3.58 -5.39 -19.10
C ASP A 129 2.12 -5.71 -19.40
N LYS A 130 1.84 -6.31 -20.56
CA LYS A 130 0.46 -6.60 -21.01
C LYS A 130 -0.24 -7.72 -20.23
N ASN A 131 0.49 -8.49 -19.42
CA ASN A 131 -0.04 -9.67 -18.74
C ASN A 131 -0.16 -9.49 -17.22
N ARG A 132 0.53 -8.51 -16.65
CA ARG A 132 0.59 -8.33 -15.18
C ARG A 132 0.79 -6.86 -14.80
N VAL A 133 0.35 -6.52 -13.61
CA VAL A 133 0.66 -5.22 -12.99
C VAL A 133 2.13 -5.19 -12.60
N ASN A 134 2.90 -4.27 -13.16
CA ASN A 134 4.30 -4.06 -12.84
C ASN A 134 4.43 -3.05 -11.68
N SER A 135 4.31 -3.54 -10.46
CA SER A 135 4.52 -2.75 -9.25
C SER A 135 6.01 -2.48 -9.05
N LEU A 136 6.36 -1.22 -8.84
CA LEU A 136 7.73 -0.82 -8.62
C LEU A 136 8.23 -1.23 -7.23
N LYS A 137 9.50 -1.61 -7.15
CA LYS A 137 10.16 -1.96 -5.90
C LYS A 137 10.72 -0.71 -5.24
N VAL A 138 10.69 -0.66 -3.92
CA VAL A 138 11.40 0.37 -3.16
C VAL A 138 12.88 0.33 -3.50
N ALA A 139 13.44 1.48 -3.84
CA ALA A 139 14.86 1.64 -4.13
C ALA A 139 15.63 2.05 -2.87
N PRO A 140 16.85 1.55 -2.67
CA PRO A 140 17.76 2.13 -1.70
C PRO A 140 18.17 3.53 -2.18
N TYR A 141 17.89 4.52 -1.36
CA TYR A 141 18.19 5.92 -1.64
C TYR A 141 18.38 6.70 -0.33
N ASN A 142 19.29 7.65 -0.35
CA ASN A 142 19.51 8.57 0.77
C ASN A 142 19.70 9.98 0.23
N ASP A 143 18.83 10.89 0.64
CA ASP A 143 19.00 12.31 0.36
C ASP A 143 19.95 12.92 1.40
N SER A 144 21.03 13.55 0.96
CA SER A 144 22.04 14.14 1.86
C SER A 144 21.50 15.33 2.67
N ASN A 145 20.38 15.90 2.28
CA ASN A 145 19.76 17.07 2.91
C ASN A 145 18.63 16.69 3.88
N ILE A 146 18.20 15.43 3.91
CA ILE A 146 17.10 14.93 4.75
C ILE A 146 17.62 13.81 5.62
N ASP A 147 17.56 13.99 6.93
CA ASP A 147 17.94 12.94 7.87
C ASP A 147 16.99 11.75 7.75
N VAL A 148 17.56 10.56 7.55
CA VAL A 148 16.81 9.29 7.46
C VAL A 148 15.93 9.08 8.70
N GLN A 149 16.40 9.49 9.88
CA GLN A 149 15.64 9.37 11.13
C GLN A 149 14.33 10.17 11.09
N GLN A 150 14.31 11.29 10.36
CA GLN A 150 13.11 12.14 10.20
C GLN A 150 11.91 11.35 9.64
N GLY A 151 12.16 10.31 8.83
CA GLY A 151 11.10 9.43 8.31
C GLY A 151 10.39 8.59 9.36
N LEU A 152 11.05 8.38 10.51
CA LEU A 152 10.56 7.56 11.63
C LEU A 152 10.10 8.42 12.82
N ASP A 153 10.42 9.71 12.83
CA ASP A 153 10.04 10.61 13.91
C ASP A 153 8.56 10.95 13.88
N THR A 154 7.96 11.00 15.06
CA THR A 154 6.53 11.37 15.19
C THR A 154 6.33 12.85 14.90
N ILE A 155 5.42 13.14 13.99
CA ILE A 155 4.97 14.49 13.64
C ILE A 155 3.98 14.96 14.71
N LYS A 156 4.25 16.08 15.36
CA LYS A 156 3.33 16.70 16.32
C LYS A 156 2.01 17.10 15.61
N LYS A 157 0.90 17.11 16.33
CA LYS A 157 -0.37 17.62 15.83
C LYS A 157 -0.23 19.02 15.24
N GLY A 158 -0.72 19.23 14.02
CA GLY A 158 -0.58 20.46 13.27
C GLY A 158 0.81 20.66 12.64
N GLY A 159 1.79 19.82 12.97
CA GLY A 159 3.12 19.86 12.37
C GLY A 159 3.13 19.34 10.95
N THR A 160 4.07 19.85 10.15
CA THR A 160 4.35 19.38 8.79
C THR A 160 5.82 19.03 8.65
N VAL A 161 6.10 17.87 8.06
CA VAL A 161 7.47 17.36 7.82
C VAL A 161 7.60 16.96 6.37
N THR A 162 8.74 17.31 5.76
CA THR A 162 9.11 16.87 4.41
C THR A 162 9.89 15.57 4.49
N TYR A 163 9.56 14.61 3.62
CA TYR A 163 10.30 13.37 3.49
C TYR A 163 10.29 12.88 2.03
N TYR A 164 10.84 11.70 1.78
CA TYR A 164 10.92 11.14 0.44
C TYR A 164 10.59 9.64 0.40
N ALA A 165 10.28 9.15 -0.80
CA ALA A 165 10.16 7.73 -1.11
C ALA A 165 10.75 7.47 -2.50
N ALA A 166 11.56 6.42 -2.62
CA ALA A 166 12.25 6.09 -3.87
C ALA A 166 11.87 4.70 -4.37
N TYR A 167 11.77 4.56 -5.70
CA TYR A 167 11.38 3.32 -6.36
C TYR A 167 12.25 3.04 -7.57
N GLU A 168 12.60 1.75 -7.79
CA GLU A 168 13.32 1.28 -8.97
C GLU A 168 12.43 1.38 -10.20
N LEU A 169 12.93 2.04 -11.26
CA LEU A 169 12.25 2.09 -12.54
C LEU A 169 12.50 0.82 -13.35
N SER A 170 11.51 0.39 -14.10
CA SER A 170 11.62 -0.72 -15.05
C SER A 170 12.11 -0.24 -16.41
N ASP A 171 11.75 0.97 -16.79
CA ASP A 171 12.21 1.66 -18.00
C ASP A 171 12.09 3.20 -17.83
N LEU A 172 12.65 3.94 -18.79
CA LEU A 172 12.60 5.42 -18.84
C LEU A 172 11.61 5.95 -19.91
N LYS A 173 10.58 5.18 -20.25
CA LYS A 173 9.59 5.55 -21.28
C LYS A 173 8.18 5.55 -20.76
N THR A 174 7.84 4.54 -19.95
CA THR A 174 6.50 4.36 -19.39
C THR A 174 6.33 5.26 -18.16
N PRO A 175 5.33 6.13 -18.11
CA PRO A 175 5.08 6.94 -16.91
C PRO A 175 4.87 6.07 -15.66
N VAL A 176 5.27 6.59 -14.52
CA VAL A 176 4.94 6.00 -13.23
C VAL A 176 3.58 6.50 -12.79
N ARG A 177 2.65 5.57 -12.58
CA ARG A 177 1.33 5.88 -12.03
C ARG A 177 1.33 5.71 -10.53
N LEU A 178 0.95 6.76 -9.82
CA LEU A 178 0.59 6.72 -8.42
C LEU A 178 -0.92 6.64 -8.26
N THR A 179 -1.40 5.61 -7.56
CA THR A 179 -2.80 5.45 -7.17
C THR A 179 -2.89 5.47 -5.65
N ALA A 180 -3.58 6.46 -5.12
CA ALA A 180 -3.84 6.54 -3.69
C ALA A 180 -5.04 5.67 -3.32
N PHE A 181 -4.93 4.95 -2.20
CA PHE A 181 -6.00 4.13 -1.66
C PHE A 181 -6.32 4.50 -0.21
N LYS A 182 -7.57 4.39 0.15
CA LYS A 182 -7.95 4.31 1.55
C LYS A 182 -7.54 2.92 2.06
N ARG A 183 -6.47 2.89 2.86
CA ARG A 183 -5.67 1.70 3.15
C ARG A 183 -6.47 0.46 3.56
N PHE A 184 -7.48 0.61 4.41
CA PHE A 184 -8.21 -0.54 4.95
C PHE A 184 -9.37 -1.02 4.08
N ASP A 185 -9.89 -0.15 3.23
CA ASP A 185 -11.08 -0.43 2.43
C ASP A 185 -10.73 -0.72 0.96
N ASN A 186 -9.46 -0.58 0.56
CA ASN A 186 -8.99 -0.65 -0.84
C ASN A 186 -9.78 0.27 -1.80
N ILE A 187 -10.39 1.33 -1.27
CA ILE A 187 -11.11 2.32 -2.06
C ILE A 187 -10.07 3.23 -2.71
N GLU A 188 -10.11 3.31 -4.03
CA GLU A 188 -9.28 4.23 -4.79
C GLU A 188 -9.74 5.67 -4.56
N LEU A 189 -8.79 6.54 -4.24
CA LEU A 189 -9.01 7.97 -3.97
C LEU A 189 -8.69 8.84 -5.19
N GLY A 190 -7.92 8.32 -6.13
CA GLY A 190 -7.50 8.96 -7.35
C GLY A 190 -6.12 8.50 -7.81
N THR A 191 -5.74 8.91 -9.02
CA THR A 191 -4.47 8.58 -9.66
C THR A 191 -3.76 9.83 -10.19
N LEU A 192 -2.42 9.73 -10.32
CA LEU A 192 -1.59 10.74 -10.97
C LEU A 192 -0.42 10.05 -11.68
N ASP A 193 -0.17 10.44 -12.93
CA ASP A 193 0.93 9.90 -13.73
C ASP A 193 2.12 10.88 -13.71
N PHE A 194 3.33 10.31 -13.56
CA PHE A 194 4.60 11.03 -13.54
C PHE A 194 5.45 10.61 -14.73
N ASN A 195 5.82 11.57 -15.56
CA ASN A 195 6.66 11.31 -16.71
C ASN A 195 8.09 11.00 -16.25
N VAL A 196 8.69 9.95 -16.81
CA VAL A 196 10.06 9.52 -16.51
C VAL A 196 10.99 9.67 -17.73
N ALA A 197 10.44 10.01 -18.87
CA ALA A 197 11.24 10.36 -20.06
C ALA A 197 11.91 11.73 -19.88
N ASP A 198 13.16 11.83 -20.38
CA ASP A 198 13.91 13.09 -20.48
C ASP A 198 13.25 14.04 -21.48
#